data_cd3c39ba273a89b541491c9e8a7b0a91
#
_entry.id   cd3c39ba273a89b541491c9e8a7b0a91
#
_cell.length_a   1.000
_cell.length_b   1.000
_cell.length_c   1.000
_cell.angle_alpha   90.00
_cell.angle_beta   90.00
_cell.angle_gamma   90.00
#
_symmetry.space_group_name_H-M   'P 1'
#
loop_
_entity.id
_entity.type
_entity.pdbx_description
1 polymer ?
#
loop_
_entity_poly.entity_id
_entity_poly.type
_entity_poly.pdbx_seq_one_letter_code
_entity_poly.pdbx_strand_id
1 'polypeptide(L)'
;MKKALFIILIVTGILSACGDKTKVSSRETDTIALRPCPEFCEDTAFCYIEKQCSFGPRVTGSEAWRQCGDWICGEFERHGCLVEEQRGEVKMWDGTPLNARNITARYNPEEKRRVLLCAHWDSRPWADNDEDERNHHTPVPAANDGASGVAVMLEIARLLHEADSALSYGIDFVCFDAEDMGTPDWAEDGGGAETWCLGSQLWSQKMAGREDKPAYGILFDMVGGYGATFSMEEASVRYAKPLVDRLWKIAGQIGYGHYFPMRDGGGVVDDHLYVNRAGIPCIDIIPYHEYGRSVFGHTWHTLEDTPENIDRKVLKAVGQSVVQLLYNEKRK
;
A
#
# COMPACT_ATOMS: atom_id res chain seq x y z
N MET A 1 1.91 7.92 -94.56
CA MET A 1 1.00 7.90 -93.41
C MET A 1 0.73 6.42 -93.10
N LYS A 2 1.46 5.82 -92.18
CA LYS A 2 1.34 4.38 -91.86
C LYS A 2 0.72 4.29 -90.45
N LYS A 3 -0.49 3.72 -90.36
CA LYS A 3 -1.20 3.40 -89.11
C LYS A 3 -0.58 2.14 -88.53
N ALA A 4 -0.03 2.20 -87.35
CA ALA A 4 0.40 1.03 -86.56
C ALA A 4 -0.76 0.51 -85.71
N LEU A 5 -1.07 -0.78 -85.89
CA LEU A 5 -2.12 -1.49 -85.15
C LEU A 5 -1.50 -2.13 -83.93
N PHE A 6 -1.92 -1.73 -82.71
CA PHE A 6 -1.46 -2.36 -81.45
C PHE A 6 -2.46 -3.47 -81.07
N ILE A 7 -1.98 -4.69 -81.09
CA ILE A 7 -2.71 -5.86 -80.59
C ILE A 7 -2.45 -5.94 -79.07
N ILE A 8 -3.54 -5.85 -78.25
CA ILE A 8 -3.47 -6.06 -76.84
C ILE A 8 -3.76 -7.55 -76.57
N LEU A 9 -2.78 -8.25 -76.06
CA LEU A 9 -2.89 -9.62 -75.57
C LEU A 9 -3.40 -9.58 -74.12
N ILE A 10 -4.64 -10.05 -73.87
CA ILE A 10 -5.16 -10.22 -72.54
C ILE A 10 -4.70 -11.58 -72.02
N VAL A 11 -3.78 -11.59 -71.05
CA VAL A 11 -3.38 -12.78 -70.34
C VAL A 11 -4.27 -12.87 -69.09
N THR A 12 -5.21 -13.82 -69.09
CA THR A 12 -6.00 -14.16 -67.92
C THR A 12 -5.15 -15.02 -66.95
N GLY A 13 -4.54 -14.36 -65.96
CA GLY A 13 -3.88 -15.09 -64.86
C GLY A 13 -4.89 -15.50 -63.79
N ILE A 14 -5.07 -16.80 -63.61
CA ILE A 14 -5.84 -17.39 -62.51
C ILE A 14 -4.99 -17.26 -61.25
N LEU A 15 -5.32 -16.29 -60.39
CA LEU A 15 -4.76 -16.17 -59.04
C LEU A 15 -5.49 -17.15 -58.09
N SER A 16 -4.89 -18.32 -57.82
CA SER A 16 -5.27 -19.18 -56.71
C SER A 16 -4.93 -18.47 -55.41
N ALA A 17 -5.91 -17.89 -54.74
CA ALA A 17 -5.76 -17.32 -53.41
C ALA A 17 -5.72 -18.53 -52.41
N CYS A 18 -4.50 -18.94 -52.02
CA CYS A 18 -4.30 -19.69 -50.76
C CYS A 18 -4.63 -18.77 -49.61
N GLY A 19 -5.81 -18.93 -49.04
CA GLY A 19 -6.20 -18.25 -47.81
C GLY A 19 -5.38 -18.78 -46.63
N ASP A 20 -4.33 -18.06 -46.27
CA ASP A 20 -3.63 -18.30 -45.04
C ASP A 20 -4.55 -17.82 -43.90
N LYS A 21 -5.19 -18.81 -43.23
CA LYS A 21 -5.95 -18.56 -42.02
C LYS A 21 -4.93 -18.23 -40.91
N THR A 22 -4.54 -16.99 -40.82
CA THR A 22 -3.94 -16.45 -39.59
C THR A 22 -4.88 -16.76 -38.43
N LYS A 23 -4.53 -17.81 -37.68
CA LYS A 23 -5.10 -18.04 -36.35
C LYS A 23 -4.83 -16.78 -35.56
N VAL A 24 -5.83 -15.92 -35.42
CA VAL A 24 -5.86 -14.96 -34.34
C VAL A 24 -5.81 -15.79 -33.06
N SER A 25 -4.63 -15.91 -32.50
CA SER A 25 -4.46 -16.43 -31.16
C SER A 25 -5.29 -15.52 -30.25
N SER A 26 -6.48 -15.99 -29.88
CA SER A 26 -7.18 -15.42 -28.73
C SER A 26 -6.17 -15.52 -27.58
N ARG A 27 -5.58 -14.39 -27.16
CA ARG A 27 -4.95 -14.32 -25.86
C ARG A 27 -6.04 -14.74 -24.88
N GLU A 28 -5.97 -15.98 -24.40
CA GLU A 28 -6.69 -16.38 -23.20
C GLU A 28 -6.34 -15.31 -22.18
N THR A 29 -7.32 -14.49 -21.81
CA THR A 29 -7.19 -13.59 -20.69
C THR A 29 -7.04 -14.52 -19.50
N ASP A 30 -5.79 -14.62 -19.00
CA ASP A 30 -5.42 -15.42 -17.85
C ASP A 30 -6.13 -14.87 -16.61
N THR A 31 -7.43 -15.17 -16.52
CA THR A 31 -8.32 -14.68 -15.46
C THR A 31 -8.11 -15.49 -14.19
N ILE A 32 -7.98 -14.78 -13.06
CA ILE A 32 -7.91 -15.41 -11.74
C ILE A 32 -9.33 -15.84 -11.36
N ALA A 33 -9.50 -17.10 -10.95
CA ALA A 33 -10.78 -17.56 -10.40
C ALA A 33 -11.01 -16.89 -9.03
N LEU A 34 -11.97 -15.99 -8.96
CA LEU A 34 -12.30 -15.26 -7.74
C LEU A 34 -13.13 -16.15 -6.80
N ARG A 35 -12.81 -16.14 -5.52
CA ARG A 35 -13.58 -16.76 -4.44
C ARG A 35 -14.49 -15.75 -3.78
N PRO A 36 -15.66 -16.17 -3.26
CA PRO A 36 -16.46 -15.29 -2.41
C PRO A 36 -15.64 -14.76 -1.23
N CYS A 37 -15.77 -13.47 -0.97
CA CYS A 37 -15.13 -12.79 0.15
C CYS A 37 -16.09 -11.76 0.75
N PRO A 38 -15.88 -11.33 2.00
CA PRO A 38 -16.63 -10.22 2.59
C PRO A 38 -16.47 -8.93 1.78
N GLU A 39 -17.46 -8.08 1.89
CA GLU A 39 -17.42 -6.75 1.31
C GLU A 39 -16.74 -5.78 2.30
N PHE A 40 -15.69 -5.09 1.82
CA PHE A 40 -15.00 -4.07 2.60
C PHE A 40 -15.90 -2.84 2.78
N CYS A 41 -16.02 -2.33 4.00
CA CYS A 41 -16.84 -1.16 4.31
C CYS A 41 -15.98 0.10 4.40
N GLU A 42 -16.05 0.95 3.38
CA GLU A 42 -15.31 2.21 3.31
C GLU A 42 -15.73 3.20 4.40
N ASP A 43 -17.00 3.17 4.82
CA ASP A 43 -17.51 4.05 5.88
C ASP A 43 -16.93 3.65 7.25
N THR A 44 -16.80 2.35 7.52
CA THR A 44 -16.14 1.87 8.76
C THR A 44 -14.66 2.24 8.76
N ALA A 45 -13.95 2.03 7.64
CA ALA A 45 -12.55 2.45 7.52
C ALA A 45 -12.40 3.96 7.72
N PHE A 46 -13.30 4.76 7.15
CA PHE A 46 -13.29 6.21 7.35
C PHE A 46 -13.52 6.61 8.82
N CYS A 47 -14.44 5.95 9.53
CA CYS A 47 -14.63 6.18 10.98
C CYS A 47 -13.35 5.87 11.79
N TYR A 48 -12.55 4.87 11.38
CA TYR A 48 -11.26 4.60 11.99
C TYR A 48 -10.23 5.72 11.73
N ILE A 49 -10.25 6.37 10.55
CA ILE A 49 -9.43 7.55 10.27
C ILE A 49 -9.85 8.71 11.18
N GLU A 50 -11.15 9.05 11.20
CA GLU A 50 -11.67 10.13 12.06
C GLU A 50 -11.29 9.92 13.53
N LYS A 51 -11.38 8.66 14.00
CA LYS A 51 -11.01 8.33 15.36
C LYS A 51 -9.53 8.54 15.65
N GLN A 52 -8.63 8.11 14.78
CA GLN A 52 -7.19 8.34 14.92
C GLN A 52 -6.89 9.84 14.94
N CYS A 53 -7.46 10.61 14.00
CA CYS A 53 -7.27 12.06 13.93
C CYS A 53 -7.86 12.80 15.16
N SER A 54 -8.90 12.25 15.80
CA SER A 54 -9.52 12.85 16.98
C SER A 54 -8.59 12.94 18.21
N PHE A 55 -7.51 12.16 18.24
CA PHE A 55 -6.47 12.27 19.27
C PHE A 55 -5.52 13.44 19.03
N GLY A 56 -5.51 14.00 17.82
CA GLY A 56 -4.53 14.96 17.33
C GLY A 56 -3.37 14.30 16.57
N PRO A 57 -2.38 15.08 16.13
CA PRO A 57 -1.19 14.58 15.46
C PRO A 57 -0.45 13.53 16.31
N ARG A 58 -0.23 12.35 15.75
CA ARG A 58 0.38 11.20 16.45
C ARG A 58 1.91 11.24 16.36
N VAL A 59 2.49 12.41 16.57
CA VAL A 59 3.96 12.56 16.60
C VAL A 59 4.57 11.65 17.65
N THR A 60 5.52 10.82 17.27
CA THR A 60 6.16 9.83 18.13
C THR A 60 6.59 10.44 19.47
N GLY A 61 6.15 9.83 20.57
CA GLY A 61 6.42 10.27 21.94
C GLY A 61 5.43 11.30 22.51
N SER A 62 4.47 11.82 21.70
CA SER A 62 3.43 12.74 22.18
C SER A 62 2.32 12.04 22.97
N GLU A 63 1.48 12.80 23.67
CA GLU A 63 0.32 12.23 24.35
C GLU A 63 -0.74 11.72 23.36
N ALA A 64 -0.94 12.41 22.23
CA ALA A 64 -1.83 11.95 21.16
C ALA A 64 -1.38 10.60 20.59
N TRP A 65 -0.08 10.45 20.36
CA TRP A 65 0.54 9.19 19.97
C TRP A 65 0.28 8.09 21.00
N ARG A 66 0.50 8.36 22.30
CA ARG A 66 0.27 7.36 23.33
C ARG A 66 -1.19 6.89 23.35
N GLN A 67 -2.14 7.84 23.35
CA GLN A 67 -3.58 7.53 23.39
C GLN A 67 -4.06 6.80 22.13
N CYS A 68 -3.61 7.24 20.95
CA CYS A 68 -3.96 6.59 19.69
C CYS A 68 -3.39 5.16 19.62
N GLY A 69 -2.13 4.96 20.01
CA GLY A 69 -1.53 3.63 20.05
C GLY A 69 -2.24 2.67 21.00
N ASP A 70 -2.65 3.15 22.19
CA ASP A 70 -3.46 2.36 23.14
C ASP A 70 -4.82 2.00 22.51
N TRP A 71 -5.44 2.93 21.79
CA TRP A 71 -6.71 2.67 21.08
C TRP A 71 -6.53 1.68 19.93
N ILE A 72 -5.47 1.78 19.11
CA ILE A 72 -5.18 0.83 18.02
C ILE A 72 -5.03 -0.59 18.59
N CYS A 73 -4.29 -0.76 19.68
CA CYS A 73 -4.16 -2.05 20.37
C CYS A 73 -5.53 -2.60 20.76
N GLY A 74 -6.36 -1.78 21.43
CA GLY A 74 -7.69 -2.17 21.86
C GLY A 74 -8.65 -2.53 20.73
N GLU A 75 -8.56 -1.85 19.55
CA GLU A 75 -9.35 -2.18 18.39
C GLU A 75 -8.97 -3.53 17.79
N PHE A 76 -7.68 -3.83 17.64
CA PHE A 76 -7.25 -5.14 17.18
C PHE A 76 -7.63 -6.25 18.17
N GLU A 77 -7.50 -6.02 19.47
CA GLU A 77 -7.98 -6.96 20.50
C GLU A 77 -9.49 -7.20 20.41
N ARG A 78 -10.28 -6.14 20.19
CA ARG A 78 -11.72 -6.23 19.99
C ARG A 78 -12.09 -7.07 18.76
N HIS A 79 -11.23 -7.08 17.74
CA HIS A 79 -11.37 -7.94 16.57
C HIS A 79 -10.67 -9.31 16.72
N GLY A 80 -10.41 -9.73 17.95
CA GLY A 80 -9.92 -11.08 18.27
C GLY A 80 -8.46 -11.34 17.93
N CYS A 81 -7.66 -10.31 17.70
CA CYS A 81 -6.23 -10.44 17.48
C CYS A 81 -5.46 -10.53 18.80
N LEU A 82 -4.38 -11.30 18.80
CA LEU A 82 -3.37 -11.26 19.84
C LEU A 82 -2.43 -10.07 19.58
N VAL A 83 -2.39 -9.11 20.51
CA VAL A 83 -1.59 -7.88 20.34
C VAL A 83 -0.29 -7.95 21.13
N GLU A 84 0.80 -7.58 20.49
CA GLU A 84 2.14 -7.45 21.09
C GLU A 84 2.75 -6.10 20.66
N GLU A 85 3.54 -5.49 21.53
CA GLU A 85 4.28 -4.28 21.24
C GLU A 85 5.78 -4.55 21.15
N GLN A 86 6.44 -3.89 20.22
CA GLN A 86 7.90 -3.78 20.19
C GLN A 86 8.26 -2.34 20.51
N ARG A 87 9.00 -2.14 21.59
CA ARG A 87 9.55 -0.83 21.95
C ARG A 87 11.06 -0.85 21.82
N GLY A 88 11.64 0.27 21.40
CA GLY A 88 13.08 0.40 21.29
C GLY A 88 13.51 1.82 20.96
N GLU A 89 14.75 2.15 21.36
CA GLU A 89 15.34 3.44 21.01
C GLU A 89 15.75 3.46 19.53
N VAL A 90 15.34 4.52 18.85
CA VAL A 90 15.76 4.89 17.49
C VAL A 90 16.33 6.31 17.53
N LYS A 91 17.00 6.74 16.48
CA LYS A 91 17.59 8.09 16.41
C LYS A 91 17.01 8.85 15.22
N MET A 92 16.55 10.06 15.50
CA MET A 92 16.16 11.04 14.48
C MET A 92 17.36 11.49 13.64
N TRP A 93 17.07 12.20 12.58
CA TRP A 93 18.05 12.78 11.65
C TRP A 93 19.12 13.66 12.35
N ASP A 94 18.78 14.32 13.44
CA ASP A 94 19.68 15.20 14.25
C ASP A 94 20.38 14.46 15.40
N GLY A 95 20.18 13.12 15.49
CA GLY A 95 20.71 12.28 16.54
C GLY A 95 19.88 12.24 17.84
N THR A 96 18.76 12.97 17.90
CA THR A 96 17.85 12.92 19.05
C THR A 96 17.27 11.52 19.23
N PRO A 97 17.37 10.93 20.44
CA PRO A 97 16.81 9.60 20.70
C PRO A 97 15.27 9.67 20.82
N LEU A 98 14.59 8.69 20.21
CA LEU A 98 13.17 8.44 20.33
C LEU A 98 12.91 7.01 20.79
N ASN A 99 11.83 6.79 21.55
CA ASN A 99 11.37 5.46 21.90
C ASN A 99 10.21 5.06 20.96
N ALA A 100 10.54 4.39 19.88
CA ALA A 100 9.54 3.89 18.94
C ALA A 100 8.69 2.77 19.54
N ARG A 101 7.43 2.68 19.10
CA ARG A 101 6.40 1.72 19.53
C ARG A 101 5.76 1.07 18.32
N ASN A 102 6.31 -0.02 17.82
CA ASN A 102 5.64 -0.84 16.81
C ASN A 102 4.57 -1.71 17.47
N ILE A 103 3.39 -1.82 16.83
CA ILE A 103 2.28 -2.65 17.31
C ILE A 103 2.13 -3.81 16.34
N THR A 104 2.09 -5.03 16.85
CA THR A 104 1.81 -6.25 16.06
C THR A 104 0.55 -6.91 16.56
N ALA A 105 -0.46 -7.06 15.70
CA ALA A 105 -1.69 -7.76 16.00
C ALA A 105 -1.79 -9.03 15.15
N ARG A 106 -2.01 -10.17 15.78
CA ARG A 106 -2.00 -11.47 15.10
C ARG A 106 -3.40 -12.07 15.04
N TYR A 107 -3.94 -12.18 13.84
CA TYR A 107 -5.10 -13.01 13.56
C TYR A 107 -4.66 -14.47 13.33
N ASN A 108 -5.41 -15.44 13.87
CA ASN A 108 -5.05 -16.86 13.89
C ASN A 108 -3.59 -17.09 14.32
N PRO A 109 -3.20 -16.76 15.57
CA PRO A 109 -1.81 -16.74 16.01
C PRO A 109 -1.14 -18.12 15.97
N GLU A 110 -1.91 -19.22 16.03
CA GLU A 110 -1.40 -20.60 16.00
C GLU A 110 -1.02 -21.08 14.58
N GLU A 111 -1.46 -20.36 13.53
CA GLU A 111 -1.16 -20.73 12.16
C GLU A 111 0.30 -20.40 11.80
N LYS A 112 1.01 -21.40 11.28
CA LYS A 112 2.44 -21.25 10.91
C LYS A 112 2.63 -20.49 9.61
N ARG A 113 1.72 -20.70 8.62
CA ARG A 113 1.73 -19.92 7.40
C ARG A 113 1.07 -18.58 7.68
N ARG A 114 1.78 -17.49 7.46
CA ARG A 114 1.31 -16.15 7.77
C ARG A 114 1.51 -15.20 6.58
N VAL A 115 0.72 -14.15 6.55
CA VAL A 115 0.85 -13.00 5.63
C VAL A 115 1.01 -11.75 6.48
N LEU A 116 1.81 -10.80 6.04
CA LEU A 116 2.00 -9.51 6.67
C LEU A 116 1.14 -8.46 5.98
N LEU A 117 0.37 -7.71 6.76
CA LEU A 117 -0.22 -6.43 6.37
C LEU A 117 0.39 -5.37 7.27
N CYS A 118 0.89 -4.28 6.71
CA CYS A 118 1.56 -3.26 7.50
C CYS A 118 1.24 -1.85 7.01
N ALA A 119 1.38 -0.87 7.91
CA ALA A 119 1.25 0.55 7.67
C ALA A 119 1.99 1.30 8.77
N HIS A 120 2.43 2.53 8.55
CA HIS A 120 2.83 3.39 9.64
C HIS A 120 1.61 4.01 10.32
N TRP A 121 1.76 4.49 11.57
CA TRP A 121 0.66 5.06 12.34
C TRP A 121 0.99 6.39 13.01
N ASP A 122 2.26 6.79 13.01
CA ASP A 122 2.71 8.08 13.46
C ASP A 122 2.32 9.20 12.49
N SER A 123 2.58 10.42 12.87
CA SER A 123 2.36 11.62 12.07
C SER A 123 3.65 12.40 11.97
N ARG A 124 3.87 13.01 10.82
CA ARG A 124 4.98 13.92 10.61
C ARG A 124 4.91 15.08 11.60
N PRO A 125 6.01 15.40 12.30
CA PRO A 125 6.04 16.52 13.24
C PRO A 125 6.08 17.90 12.58
N TRP A 126 6.20 17.92 11.24
CA TRP A 126 6.37 19.14 10.45
C TRP A 126 5.51 19.12 9.20
N ALA A 127 4.71 20.19 8.97
CA ALA A 127 4.01 20.38 7.70
C ALA A 127 4.96 21.06 6.69
N ASP A 128 6.12 20.45 6.43
CA ASP A 128 7.24 21.06 5.70
C ASP A 128 7.01 21.13 4.19
N ASN A 129 5.93 20.51 3.67
CA ASN A 129 5.48 20.68 2.30
C ASN A 129 4.24 21.59 2.16
N ASP A 130 3.81 22.25 3.25
CA ASP A 130 2.71 23.21 3.21
C ASP A 130 3.09 24.46 2.39
N GLU A 131 2.10 25.06 1.71
CA GLU A 131 2.34 26.27 0.90
C GLU A 131 2.66 27.51 1.75
N ASP A 132 2.16 27.53 2.98
CA ASP A 132 2.45 28.57 3.94
C ASP A 132 3.61 28.17 4.86
N GLU A 133 4.80 28.72 4.61
CA GLU A 133 6.00 28.44 5.41
C GLU A 133 5.81 28.63 6.93
N ARG A 134 4.80 29.43 7.37
CA ARG A 134 4.46 29.58 8.78
C ARG A 134 3.94 28.29 9.41
N ASN A 135 3.46 27.35 8.60
CA ASN A 135 2.96 26.05 9.02
C ASN A 135 4.07 24.99 9.14
N HIS A 136 5.26 25.24 8.59
CA HIS A 136 6.31 24.21 8.46
C HIS A 136 6.72 23.57 9.79
N HIS A 137 6.59 24.28 10.91
CA HIS A 137 6.90 23.74 12.25
C HIS A 137 5.66 23.22 12.99
N THR A 138 4.53 23.04 12.31
CA THR A 138 3.28 22.53 12.88
C THR A 138 3.12 21.04 12.50
N PRO A 139 2.77 20.17 13.46
CA PRO A 139 2.53 18.77 13.17
C PRO A 139 1.37 18.55 12.19
N VAL A 140 1.54 17.58 11.28
CA VAL A 140 0.55 17.18 10.27
C VAL A 140 -0.61 16.43 10.94
N PRO A 141 -1.89 16.69 10.59
CA PRO A 141 -3.03 15.90 11.08
C PRO A 141 -2.97 14.43 10.67
N ALA A 142 -2.42 14.14 9.49
CA ALA A 142 -2.06 12.81 8.99
C ALA A 142 -3.24 11.84 8.87
N ALA A 143 -4.30 12.30 8.20
CA ALA A 143 -5.49 11.49 7.95
C ALA A 143 -5.25 10.45 6.85
N ASN A 144 -4.53 10.83 5.80
CA ASN A 144 -4.11 9.94 4.73
C ASN A 144 -2.78 9.27 5.07
N ASP A 145 -1.83 10.08 5.53
CA ASP A 145 -0.43 9.75 5.83
C ASP A 145 -0.26 9.45 7.33
N GLY A 146 -0.42 8.32 7.68
CA GLY A 146 -0.45 7.01 8.20
C GLY A 146 -1.83 6.51 8.64
N ALA A 147 -2.86 7.38 8.97
CA ALA A 147 -4.10 6.84 9.50
C ALA A 147 -4.89 6.01 8.48
N SER A 148 -4.77 6.28 7.17
CA SER A 148 -5.51 5.56 6.14
C SER A 148 -5.11 4.09 6.05
N GLY A 149 -3.81 3.79 6.10
CA GLY A 149 -3.30 2.42 6.06
C GLY A 149 -3.73 1.60 7.27
N VAL A 150 -3.62 2.18 8.47
CA VAL A 150 -4.10 1.55 9.72
C VAL A 150 -5.60 1.30 9.67
N ALA A 151 -6.39 2.25 9.15
CA ALA A 151 -7.83 2.10 9.03
C ALA A 151 -8.24 0.94 8.09
N VAL A 152 -7.54 0.77 6.97
CA VAL A 152 -7.72 -0.38 6.08
C VAL A 152 -7.42 -1.69 6.80
N MET A 153 -6.33 -1.75 7.58
CA MET A 153 -5.98 -2.95 8.36
C MET A 153 -7.02 -3.27 9.44
N LEU A 154 -7.52 -2.26 10.16
CA LEU A 154 -8.56 -2.45 11.20
C LEU A 154 -9.87 -2.97 10.60
N GLU A 155 -10.30 -2.44 9.44
CA GLU A 155 -11.50 -2.93 8.76
C GLU A 155 -11.31 -4.36 8.25
N ILE A 156 -10.14 -4.72 7.73
CA ILE A 156 -9.82 -6.11 7.36
C ILE A 156 -9.89 -7.00 8.60
N ALA A 157 -9.32 -6.59 9.74
CA ALA A 157 -9.37 -7.36 10.98
C ALA A 157 -10.82 -7.57 11.47
N ARG A 158 -11.67 -6.53 11.39
CA ARG A 158 -13.10 -6.63 11.69
C ARG A 158 -13.80 -7.65 10.79
N LEU A 159 -13.59 -7.57 9.48
CA LEU A 159 -14.20 -8.51 8.53
C LEU A 159 -13.78 -9.96 8.78
N LEU A 160 -12.52 -10.18 9.14
CA LEU A 160 -12.02 -11.53 9.48
C LEU A 160 -12.62 -12.05 10.78
N HIS A 161 -12.85 -11.18 11.76
CA HIS A 161 -13.48 -11.52 13.03
C HIS A 161 -14.96 -11.90 12.87
N GLU A 162 -15.68 -11.17 12.01
CA GLU A 162 -17.10 -11.37 11.75
C GLU A 162 -17.41 -12.46 10.72
N ALA A 163 -16.38 -12.96 10.00
CA ALA A 163 -16.58 -13.95 8.95
C ALA A 163 -17.02 -15.31 9.49
N ASP A 164 -18.00 -15.94 8.84
CA ASP A 164 -18.49 -17.29 9.17
C ASP A 164 -17.41 -18.39 9.06
N SER A 165 -16.35 -18.12 8.29
CA SER A 165 -15.27 -19.07 8.08
C SER A 165 -13.90 -18.39 8.20
N ALA A 166 -13.09 -18.86 9.13
CA ALA A 166 -11.71 -18.41 9.29
C ALA A 166 -10.85 -18.74 8.05
N LEU A 167 -9.86 -17.90 7.80
CA LEU A 167 -8.78 -18.22 6.85
C LEU A 167 -7.97 -19.41 7.39
N SER A 168 -7.43 -20.24 6.49
CA SER A 168 -6.57 -21.38 6.84
C SER A 168 -5.11 -20.99 7.03
N TYR A 169 -4.83 -19.74 7.39
CA TYR A 169 -3.53 -19.17 7.65
C TYR A 169 -3.67 -17.93 8.55
N GLY A 170 -2.57 -17.48 9.11
CA GLY A 170 -2.53 -16.31 9.98
C GLY A 170 -2.23 -15.02 9.23
N ILE A 171 -2.64 -13.91 9.83
CA ILE A 171 -2.24 -12.57 9.38
C ILE A 171 -1.55 -11.86 10.54
N ASP A 172 -0.40 -11.25 10.25
CA ASP A 172 0.27 -10.29 11.11
C ASP A 172 -0.06 -8.89 10.60
N PHE A 173 -0.81 -8.12 11.39
CA PHE A 173 -0.97 -6.69 11.18
C PHE A 173 0.14 -5.97 11.95
N VAL A 174 0.95 -5.18 11.27
CA VAL A 174 2.05 -4.44 11.92
C VAL A 174 1.87 -2.95 11.66
N CYS A 175 1.70 -2.18 12.74
CA CYS A 175 1.72 -0.73 12.67
C CYS A 175 3.12 -0.25 13.04
N PHE A 176 3.86 0.30 12.08
CA PHE A 176 5.19 0.86 12.28
C PHE A 176 5.10 2.28 12.85
N ASP A 177 5.97 2.60 13.77
CA ASP A 177 6.10 3.91 14.40
C ASP A 177 7.33 4.65 13.86
N ALA A 178 7.34 5.96 13.99
CA ALA A 178 8.46 6.81 13.60
C ALA A 178 8.93 6.58 12.15
N GLU A 179 7.98 6.31 11.25
CA GLU A 179 8.22 6.28 9.82
C GLU A 179 8.54 7.70 9.35
N ASP A 180 7.71 8.66 9.73
CA ASP A 180 7.62 10.02 9.23
C ASP A 180 8.45 11.04 10.04
N MET A 181 9.42 10.51 10.81
CA MET A 181 10.37 11.29 11.60
C MET A 181 11.64 11.66 10.83
N GLY A 182 11.60 11.53 9.50
CA GLY A 182 12.72 11.80 8.61
C GLY A 182 13.15 13.26 8.58
N THR A 183 14.28 13.52 7.93
CA THR A 183 14.87 14.86 7.81
C THR A 183 13.87 15.87 7.25
N PRO A 184 13.66 17.02 7.92
CA PRO A 184 12.77 18.06 7.39
C PRO A 184 13.42 18.82 6.22
N ASP A 185 12.59 19.38 5.34
CA ASP A 185 13.03 20.04 4.10
C ASP A 185 13.95 21.25 4.33
N TRP A 186 13.91 21.88 5.50
CA TRP A 186 14.79 23.02 5.84
C TRP A 186 16.16 22.61 6.41
N ALA A 187 16.43 21.33 6.64
CA ALA A 187 17.71 20.89 7.19
C ALA A 187 18.77 20.83 6.10
N GLU A 188 19.76 21.73 6.15
CA GLU A 188 20.84 21.86 5.15
C GLU A 188 21.74 20.60 5.07
N ASP A 189 22.00 19.95 6.21
CA ASP A 189 22.81 18.74 6.33
C ASP A 189 21.90 17.50 6.52
N GLY A 190 20.81 17.42 5.76
CA GLY A 190 19.83 16.37 5.88
C GLY A 190 20.44 14.98 5.69
N GLY A 191 20.09 14.05 6.57
CA GLY A 191 20.39 12.63 6.42
C GLY A 191 19.77 12.04 5.16
N GLY A 192 20.23 10.85 4.77
CA GLY A 192 19.66 10.11 3.65
C GLY A 192 18.40 9.31 4.04
N ALA A 193 18.11 8.31 3.23
CA ALA A 193 16.99 7.39 3.41
C ALA A 193 16.95 6.69 4.79
N GLU A 194 18.08 6.62 5.48
CA GLU A 194 18.21 5.99 6.79
C GLU A 194 17.56 6.79 7.93
N THR A 195 17.16 8.03 7.70
CA THR A 195 16.47 8.86 8.70
C THR A 195 14.96 8.62 8.74
N TRP A 196 14.42 7.92 7.73
CA TRP A 196 13.02 7.57 7.57
C TRP A 196 12.74 6.13 8.01
N CYS A 197 11.49 5.78 8.22
CA CYS A 197 11.04 4.40 8.48
C CYS A 197 11.73 3.76 9.71
N LEU A 198 12.00 4.56 10.76
CA LEU A 198 12.82 4.12 11.91
C LEU A 198 12.22 2.92 12.63
N GLY A 199 10.89 2.84 12.70
CA GLY A 199 10.19 1.71 13.33
C GLY A 199 10.34 0.42 12.54
N SER A 200 10.20 0.45 11.23
CA SER A 200 10.41 -0.75 10.41
C SER A 200 11.88 -1.17 10.35
N GLN A 201 12.82 -0.22 10.45
CA GLN A 201 14.23 -0.54 10.64
C GLN A 201 14.45 -1.37 11.92
N LEU A 202 13.88 -0.90 13.05
CA LEU A 202 13.94 -1.60 14.33
C LEU A 202 13.26 -2.98 14.26
N TRP A 203 12.11 -3.07 13.61
CA TRP A 203 11.35 -4.30 13.46
C TRP A 203 12.10 -5.31 12.57
N SER A 204 12.67 -4.87 11.46
CA SER A 204 13.37 -5.72 10.51
C SER A 204 14.61 -6.38 11.11
N GLN A 205 15.33 -5.69 11.99
CA GLN A 205 16.48 -6.25 12.71
C GLN A 205 16.09 -7.48 13.55
N LYS A 206 14.90 -7.42 14.22
CA LYS A 206 14.37 -8.55 15.01
C LYS A 206 13.91 -9.68 14.10
N MET A 207 13.34 -9.36 12.92
CA MET A 207 12.82 -10.34 11.97
C MET A 207 13.89 -11.03 11.14
N ALA A 208 15.04 -10.39 10.91
CA ALA A 208 16.08 -10.91 10.01
C ALA A 208 16.56 -12.32 10.36
N GLY A 209 16.68 -12.64 11.65
CA GLY A 209 17.15 -13.95 12.16
C GLY A 209 16.06 -15.01 12.35
N ARG A 210 14.79 -14.69 12.10
CA ARG A 210 13.67 -15.63 12.34
C ARG A 210 13.48 -16.59 11.17
N GLU A 211 13.07 -17.83 11.47
CA GLU A 211 12.67 -18.84 10.46
C GLU A 211 11.18 -18.76 10.13
N ASP A 212 10.35 -18.32 11.08
CA ASP A 212 8.89 -18.23 10.99
C ASP A 212 8.39 -16.90 10.40
N LYS A 213 8.97 -16.49 9.27
CA LYS A 213 8.62 -15.23 8.60
C LYS A 213 7.30 -15.35 7.82
N PRO A 214 6.51 -14.26 7.71
CA PRO A 214 5.41 -14.19 6.77
C PRO A 214 5.84 -14.55 5.35
N ALA A 215 4.94 -15.20 4.61
CA ALA A 215 5.21 -15.62 3.23
C ALA A 215 5.37 -14.43 2.26
N TYR A 216 4.67 -13.35 2.54
CA TYR A 216 4.79 -12.06 1.85
C TYR A 216 4.18 -10.94 2.72
N GLY A 217 4.44 -9.68 2.34
CA GLY A 217 3.89 -8.49 2.97
C GLY A 217 3.19 -7.56 1.98
N ILE A 218 2.26 -6.76 2.49
CA ILE A 218 1.62 -5.63 1.80
C ILE A 218 1.67 -4.44 2.74
N LEU A 219 2.34 -3.38 2.31
CA LEU A 219 2.32 -2.08 2.96
C LEU A 219 1.18 -1.24 2.39
N PHE A 220 0.53 -0.48 3.26
CA PHE A 220 -0.48 0.51 2.92
C PHE A 220 0.02 1.88 3.34
N ASP A 221 0.32 2.73 2.38
CA ASP A 221 0.67 4.10 2.67
C ASP A 221 -0.13 5.07 1.80
N MET A 222 -0.71 6.10 2.44
CA MET A 222 -1.55 7.12 1.81
C MET A 222 -2.67 6.55 0.91
N VAL A 223 -3.39 5.54 1.40
CA VAL A 223 -4.39 4.77 0.63
C VAL A 223 -5.80 5.35 0.65
N GLY A 224 -5.96 6.63 1.01
CA GLY A 224 -7.26 7.30 1.12
C GLY A 224 -7.37 8.65 0.38
N GLY A 225 -6.32 9.16 -0.24
CA GLY A 225 -6.32 10.51 -0.82
C GLY A 225 -7.15 10.64 -2.09
N TYR A 226 -7.73 11.83 -2.33
CA TYR A 226 -8.47 12.12 -3.57
C TYR A 226 -7.58 11.99 -4.81
N GLY A 227 -8.11 11.30 -5.83
CA GLY A 227 -7.42 11.11 -7.11
C GLY A 227 -6.23 10.13 -7.05
N ALA A 228 -6.03 9.44 -5.95
CA ALA A 228 -4.96 8.47 -5.81
C ALA A 228 -5.06 7.36 -6.85
N THR A 229 -3.93 7.04 -7.46
CA THR A 229 -3.73 5.86 -8.31
C THR A 229 -2.42 5.19 -7.91
N PHE A 230 -2.46 3.87 -7.85
CA PHE A 230 -1.37 3.04 -7.36
C PHE A 230 -0.66 2.40 -8.55
N SER A 231 0.40 3.04 -9.04
CA SER A 231 1.28 2.45 -10.05
C SER A 231 2.13 1.34 -9.43
N MET A 232 2.70 0.45 -10.26
CA MET A 232 3.55 -0.63 -9.76
C MET A 232 4.89 -0.04 -9.30
N GLU A 233 5.08 0.12 -7.99
CA GLU A 233 6.27 0.70 -7.37
C GLU A 233 7.52 -0.15 -7.70
N GLU A 234 8.68 0.49 -7.92
CA GLU A 234 9.88 -0.15 -8.46
C GLU A 234 10.44 -1.26 -7.55
N ALA A 235 10.58 -1.01 -6.24
CA ALA A 235 11.11 -2.01 -5.32
C ALA A 235 10.11 -3.15 -5.10
N SER A 236 8.81 -2.86 -5.08
CA SER A 236 7.73 -3.86 -5.06
C SER A 236 7.82 -4.81 -6.25
N VAL A 237 8.04 -4.27 -7.46
CA VAL A 237 8.25 -5.08 -8.66
C VAL A 237 9.56 -5.88 -8.56
N ARG A 238 10.62 -5.28 -8.04
CA ARG A 238 11.94 -5.92 -7.89
C ARG A 238 11.91 -7.11 -6.95
N TYR A 239 11.24 -6.97 -5.80
CA TYR A 239 11.26 -7.98 -4.73
C TYR A 239 10.08 -8.95 -4.76
N ALA A 240 8.92 -8.51 -5.25
CA ALA A 240 7.67 -9.25 -5.13
C ALA A 240 6.76 -9.16 -6.38
N LYS A 241 7.34 -9.09 -7.59
CA LYS A 241 6.58 -8.97 -8.85
C LYS A 241 5.38 -9.92 -8.97
N PRO A 242 5.46 -11.21 -8.63
CA PRO A 242 4.28 -12.10 -8.71
C PRO A 242 3.11 -11.66 -7.82
N LEU A 243 3.39 -11.00 -6.69
CA LEU A 243 2.36 -10.46 -5.80
C LEU A 243 1.76 -9.18 -6.40
N VAL A 244 2.60 -8.27 -6.93
CA VAL A 244 2.15 -7.08 -7.67
C VAL A 244 1.21 -7.49 -8.80
N ASP A 245 1.68 -8.34 -9.72
CA ASP A 245 0.89 -8.80 -10.87
C ASP A 245 -0.46 -9.40 -10.44
N ARG A 246 -0.48 -10.16 -9.37
CA ARG A 246 -1.68 -10.81 -8.84
C ARG A 246 -2.66 -9.82 -8.24
N LEU A 247 -2.20 -8.88 -7.41
CA LEU A 247 -3.08 -7.90 -6.77
C LEU A 247 -3.67 -6.92 -7.80
N TRP A 248 -2.84 -6.34 -8.68
CA TRP A 248 -3.31 -5.43 -9.73
C TRP A 248 -4.30 -6.10 -10.68
N LYS A 249 -4.05 -7.36 -11.02
CA LYS A 249 -4.96 -8.16 -11.84
C LYS A 249 -6.30 -8.42 -11.12
N ILE A 250 -6.27 -8.78 -9.84
CA ILE A 250 -7.49 -8.93 -9.01
C ILE A 250 -8.25 -7.62 -8.98
N ALA A 251 -7.60 -6.49 -8.66
CA ALA A 251 -8.21 -5.17 -8.64
C ALA A 251 -8.90 -4.84 -9.98
N GLY A 252 -8.25 -5.13 -11.11
CA GLY A 252 -8.84 -4.98 -12.44
C GLY A 252 -10.07 -5.86 -12.65
N GLN A 253 -10.05 -7.12 -12.23
CA GLN A 253 -11.15 -8.05 -12.40
C GLN A 253 -12.39 -7.71 -11.56
N ILE A 254 -12.22 -7.10 -10.37
CA ILE A 254 -13.31 -6.67 -9.49
C ILE A 254 -13.75 -5.22 -9.71
N GLY A 255 -13.26 -4.57 -10.79
CA GLY A 255 -13.72 -3.24 -11.22
C GLY A 255 -12.90 -2.05 -10.73
N TYR A 256 -11.79 -2.26 -10.02
CA TYR A 256 -10.94 -1.19 -9.48
C TYR A 256 -9.67 -0.92 -10.31
N GLY A 257 -9.59 -1.42 -11.54
CA GLY A 257 -8.39 -1.28 -12.39
C GLY A 257 -7.98 0.16 -12.69
N HIS A 258 -8.87 1.15 -12.57
CA HIS A 258 -8.53 2.56 -12.74
C HIS A 258 -7.73 3.11 -11.56
N TYR A 259 -7.89 2.54 -10.34
CA TYR A 259 -7.04 2.85 -9.19
C TYR A 259 -5.70 2.12 -9.24
N PHE A 260 -5.65 0.94 -9.90
CA PHE A 260 -4.47 0.08 -10.01
C PHE A 260 -4.02 -0.05 -11.47
N PRO A 261 -3.53 1.04 -12.11
CA PRO A 261 -3.06 0.97 -13.50
C PRO A 261 -1.85 0.03 -13.62
N MET A 262 -1.86 -0.82 -14.66
CA MET A 262 -0.74 -1.74 -14.98
C MET A 262 0.39 -0.96 -15.66
N ARG A 263 0.98 -0.02 -14.93
CA ARG A 263 2.11 0.80 -15.41
C ARG A 263 3.18 0.88 -14.32
N ASP A 264 4.41 1.07 -14.74
CA ASP A 264 5.53 1.26 -13.81
C ASP A 264 5.34 2.57 -13.03
N GLY A 265 5.61 2.53 -11.73
CA GLY A 265 5.72 3.67 -10.83
C GLY A 265 7.19 4.01 -10.55
N GLY A 266 7.41 5.09 -9.83
CA GLY A 266 8.74 5.43 -9.31
C GLY A 266 9.13 4.51 -8.16
N GLY A 267 10.40 4.60 -7.75
CA GLY A 267 10.86 4.00 -6.50
C GLY A 267 10.70 4.98 -5.35
N VAL A 268 10.24 4.49 -4.22
CA VAL A 268 10.10 5.27 -2.99
C VAL A 268 10.90 4.66 -1.85
N VAL A 269 11.28 5.49 -0.88
CA VAL A 269 11.84 5.02 0.39
C VAL A 269 10.68 4.92 1.36
N ASP A 270 10.37 3.67 1.78
CA ASP A 270 9.27 3.41 2.67
C ASP A 270 9.51 2.09 3.42
N ASP A 271 8.68 1.79 4.41
CA ASP A 271 8.75 0.65 5.33
C ASP A 271 8.91 -0.70 4.62
N HIS A 272 8.28 -0.88 3.45
CA HIS A 272 8.40 -2.12 2.66
C HIS A 272 9.85 -2.46 2.28
N LEU A 273 10.74 -1.46 2.16
CA LEU A 273 12.15 -1.71 1.89
C LEU A 273 12.82 -2.49 3.02
N TYR A 274 12.49 -2.13 4.27
CA TYR A 274 13.06 -2.79 5.45
C TYR A 274 12.44 -4.17 5.69
N VAL A 275 11.15 -4.34 5.37
CA VAL A 275 10.48 -5.65 5.34
C VAL A 275 11.15 -6.56 4.31
N ASN A 276 11.43 -6.07 3.10
CA ASN A 276 12.15 -6.81 2.06
C ASN A 276 13.58 -7.17 2.51
N ARG A 277 14.30 -6.24 3.17
CA ARG A 277 15.65 -6.50 3.73
C ARG A 277 15.61 -7.58 4.82
N ALA A 278 14.53 -7.71 5.56
CA ALA A 278 14.33 -8.80 6.50
C ALA A 278 14.06 -10.16 5.83
N GLY A 279 13.96 -10.20 4.49
CA GLY A 279 13.76 -11.41 3.70
C GLY A 279 12.28 -11.81 3.53
N ILE A 280 11.36 -10.87 3.66
CA ILE A 280 9.92 -11.04 3.41
C ILE A 280 9.57 -10.26 2.15
N PRO A 281 9.20 -10.92 1.02
CA PRO A 281 8.77 -10.22 -0.18
C PRO A 281 7.57 -9.32 0.12
N CYS A 282 7.75 -8.00 0.07
CA CYS A 282 6.73 -7.01 0.43
C CYS A 282 6.51 -6.04 -0.72
N ILE A 283 5.24 -5.74 -0.98
CA ILE A 283 4.82 -4.69 -1.91
C ILE A 283 4.30 -3.49 -1.14
N ASP A 284 4.34 -2.35 -1.81
CA ASP A 284 3.81 -1.09 -1.34
C ASP A 284 2.62 -0.67 -2.19
N ILE A 285 1.50 -0.36 -1.55
CA ILE A 285 0.35 0.29 -2.17
C ILE A 285 0.43 1.75 -1.75
N ILE A 286 1.12 2.54 -2.58
CA ILE A 286 1.37 3.97 -2.35
C ILE A 286 0.95 4.76 -3.60
N PRO A 287 0.33 5.95 -3.48
CA PRO A 287 -0.02 6.76 -4.62
C PRO A 287 1.23 7.27 -5.36
N TYR A 288 1.11 7.37 -6.68
CA TYR A 288 2.15 7.98 -7.49
C TYR A 288 1.52 8.92 -8.53
N HIS A 289 1.76 10.21 -8.37
CA HIS A 289 1.31 11.26 -9.27
C HIS A 289 2.46 11.70 -10.16
N GLU A 290 2.29 11.62 -11.49
CA GLU A 290 3.33 12.04 -12.45
C GLU A 290 3.52 13.57 -12.47
N TYR A 291 2.50 14.31 -12.03
CA TYR A 291 2.47 15.77 -12.07
C TYR A 291 1.95 16.33 -10.75
N GLY A 292 2.48 17.45 -10.32
CA GLY A 292 2.11 18.13 -9.08
C GLY A 292 3.32 18.58 -8.29
N ARG A 293 3.09 19.09 -7.08
CA ARG A 293 4.17 19.51 -6.16
C ARG A 293 4.88 18.31 -5.56
N SER A 294 4.13 17.26 -5.28
CA SER A 294 4.64 16.00 -4.74
C SER A 294 4.12 14.83 -5.56
N VAL A 295 4.93 13.80 -5.71
CA VAL A 295 4.52 12.51 -6.28
C VAL A 295 3.49 11.79 -5.40
N PHE A 296 3.36 12.18 -4.14
CA PHE A 296 2.44 11.61 -3.16
C PHE A 296 1.09 12.35 -3.07
N GLY A 297 0.94 13.45 -3.81
CA GLY A 297 -0.29 14.24 -3.84
C GLY A 297 -0.17 15.59 -3.13
N HIS A 298 -1.24 16.37 -3.16
CA HIS A 298 -1.22 17.77 -2.72
C HIS A 298 -1.31 17.94 -1.19
N THR A 299 -1.85 16.96 -0.48
CA THR A 299 -1.98 17.01 1.00
C THR A 299 -0.77 16.46 1.74
N TRP A 300 0.15 15.79 1.01
CA TRP A 300 1.32 15.18 1.61
C TRP A 300 2.19 16.19 2.36
N HIS A 301 2.42 15.94 3.65
CA HIS A 301 3.17 16.78 4.59
C HIS A 301 2.64 18.23 4.70
N THR A 302 1.31 18.39 4.64
CA THR A 302 0.64 19.68 4.81
C THR A 302 -0.42 19.61 5.90
N LEU A 303 -0.90 20.78 6.36
CA LEU A 303 -2.03 20.86 7.30
C LEU A 303 -3.37 20.47 6.63
N GLU A 304 -3.40 20.26 5.33
CA GLU A 304 -4.57 19.81 4.59
C GLU A 304 -4.75 18.26 4.63
N ASP A 305 -3.82 17.53 5.22
CA ASP A 305 -4.01 16.08 5.41
C ASP A 305 -4.98 15.77 6.55
N THR A 306 -6.25 16.06 6.28
CA THR A 306 -7.38 15.96 7.22
C THR A 306 -8.43 14.96 6.72
N PRO A 307 -9.35 14.48 7.60
CA PRO A 307 -10.41 13.57 7.20
C PRO A 307 -11.30 14.09 6.06
N GLU A 308 -11.47 15.41 5.92
CA GLU A 308 -12.26 16.03 4.84
C GLU A 308 -11.63 15.79 3.46
N ASN A 309 -10.33 15.52 3.40
CA ASN A 309 -9.58 15.25 2.18
C ASN A 309 -9.40 13.75 1.88
N ILE A 310 -10.19 12.90 2.52
CA ILE A 310 -10.22 11.45 2.28
C ILE A 310 -11.33 11.07 1.29
N ASP A 311 -10.98 10.37 0.22
CA ASP A 311 -11.92 9.72 -0.70
C ASP A 311 -12.20 8.27 -0.26
N ARG A 312 -13.38 8.04 0.30
CA ARG A 312 -13.82 6.70 0.75
C ARG A 312 -13.80 5.66 -0.38
N LYS A 313 -13.98 6.07 -1.64
CA LYS A 313 -13.91 5.14 -2.79
C LYS A 313 -12.51 4.60 -3.02
N VAL A 314 -11.48 5.38 -2.70
CA VAL A 314 -10.09 4.92 -2.73
C VAL A 314 -9.87 3.88 -1.63
N LEU A 315 -10.33 4.14 -0.40
CA LEU A 315 -10.29 3.16 0.71
C LEU A 315 -10.98 1.85 0.31
N LYS A 316 -12.18 1.95 -0.32
CA LYS A 316 -12.92 0.79 -0.84
C LYS A 316 -12.12 0.01 -1.85
N ALA A 317 -11.53 0.69 -2.84
CA ALA A 317 -10.80 0.05 -3.92
C ALA A 317 -9.57 -0.72 -3.38
N VAL A 318 -8.81 -0.11 -2.47
CA VAL A 318 -7.64 -0.75 -1.85
C VAL A 318 -8.07 -1.89 -0.95
N GLY A 319 -8.96 -1.62 0.01
CA GLY A 319 -9.39 -2.61 0.99
C GLY A 319 -10.04 -3.83 0.34
N GLN A 320 -10.99 -3.64 -0.61
CA GLN A 320 -11.65 -4.74 -1.30
C GLN A 320 -10.68 -5.55 -2.17
N SER A 321 -9.70 -4.91 -2.83
CA SER A 321 -8.70 -5.62 -3.63
C SER A 321 -7.84 -6.54 -2.77
N VAL A 322 -7.42 -6.07 -1.60
CA VAL A 322 -6.64 -6.87 -0.66
C VAL A 322 -7.49 -7.95 0.00
N VAL A 323 -8.72 -7.68 0.42
CA VAL A 323 -9.65 -8.71 0.93
C VAL A 323 -9.84 -9.82 -0.11
N GLN A 324 -10.08 -9.47 -1.38
CA GLN A 324 -10.21 -10.45 -2.45
C GLN A 324 -8.93 -11.27 -2.65
N LEU A 325 -7.75 -10.63 -2.57
CA LEU A 325 -6.46 -11.33 -2.65
C LEU A 325 -6.33 -12.35 -1.51
N LEU A 326 -6.63 -11.95 -0.27
CA LEU A 326 -6.54 -12.81 0.91
C LEU A 326 -7.47 -14.03 0.79
N TYR A 327 -8.71 -13.85 0.36
CA TYR A 327 -9.66 -14.96 0.18
C TYR A 327 -9.32 -15.86 -1.03
N ASN A 328 -8.55 -15.33 -1.98
CA ASN A 328 -8.05 -16.10 -3.12
C ASN A 328 -6.79 -16.92 -2.82
N GLU A 329 -6.20 -16.80 -1.61
CA GLU A 329 -5.09 -17.65 -1.21
C GLU A 329 -5.51 -19.13 -1.24
N LYS A 330 -4.62 -19.98 -1.81
CA LYS A 330 -4.90 -21.44 -1.89
C LYS A 330 -4.98 -22.03 -0.49
N ARG A 331 -6.07 -22.73 -0.19
CA ARG A 331 -6.10 -23.66 0.93
C ARG A 331 -5.13 -24.80 0.58
N LYS A 332 -4.12 -25.03 1.39
CA LYS A 332 -3.29 -26.24 1.28
C LYS A 332 -4.00 -27.41 1.92
#